data_07b2848116e60bfc995905282c0b7406
#
_entry.id   07b2848116e60bfc995905282c0b7406
#
_cell.length_a   1.000
_cell.length_b   1.000
_cell.length_c   1.000
_cell.angle_alpha   90.00
_cell.angle_beta   90.00
_cell.angle_gamma   90.00
#
_symmetry.space_group_name_H-M   'P 1'
#
loop_
_entity.id
_entity.type
_entity.pdbx_description
1 polymer ?
#
loop_
_entity_poly.entity_id
_entity_poly.type
_entity_poly.pdbx_seq_one_letter_code
_entity_poly.pdbx_strand_id
1 'polypeptide(L)'
;MTNTPKLDEFNLIEHYFKAESYRGDVIVGVGDDGAVTEVPEDHQLVTVTDTMVEGVHFDKNTPPRAIGHKLVAVNLSDLAAMGAAPSWGSLALTLPAIDEDWLNDFSEGLKEISHYYECDLVGGDTTRGPLTLTYTAQGVLPKGTAIRRDQAKAGDWLYVSGSLGDAGLALRLLQGDLSTTHRHLQTLVNRLHYPTPRVALGQLLRGVANSCIDVSDGLLADLSHLLPKHGQMGVQLELDKLPLSLALTETLDLDDAFSLALTAGDDYELLFTVPEQNRGRLETITSHLKDKPVCIGRIVKDEQREVTMTYQGEHWQLLDIKLGYNHFGTS
;
A
#
# COMPACT_ATOMS: atom_id res chain seq x y z
N MET A 1 -7.33 41.62 -23.02
CA MET A 1 -7.63 40.19 -23.03
C MET A 1 -6.31 39.48 -23.31
N THR A 2 -5.63 39.08 -22.28
CA THR A 2 -4.39 38.30 -22.37
C THR A 2 -4.79 36.89 -22.82
N ASN A 3 -4.43 36.53 -24.05
CA ASN A 3 -4.58 35.21 -24.59
C ASN A 3 -3.60 34.29 -23.84
N THR A 4 -4.00 33.71 -22.70
CA THR A 4 -3.25 32.64 -22.08
C THR A 4 -3.28 31.47 -23.09
N PRO A 5 -2.12 30.98 -23.56
CA PRO A 5 -2.13 29.85 -24.48
C PRO A 5 -2.86 28.69 -23.79
N LYS A 6 -3.85 28.07 -24.47
CA LYS A 6 -4.49 26.85 -23.99
C LYS A 6 -3.38 25.82 -23.78
N LEU A 7 -3.27 25.30 -22.55
CA LEU A 7 -2.38 24.18 -22.26
C LEU A 7 -2.76 23.02 -23.21
N ASP A 8 -1.82 22.64 -24.05
CA ASP A 8 -1.85 21.38 -24.80
C ASP A 8 -1.16 20.28 -23.99
N GLU A 9 -1.20 19.08 -24.48
CA GLU A 9 -0.63 17.89 -23.82
C GLU A 9 0.86 18.06 -23.49
N PHE A 10 1.66 18.57 -24.42
CA PHE A 10 3.11 18.74 -24.24
C PHE A 10 3.43 19.81 -23.19
N ASN A 11 2.73 20.94 -23.24
CA ASN A 11 2.89 22.01 -22.26
C ASN A 11 2.43 21.56 -20.86
N LEU A 12 1.41 20.69 -20.76
CA LEU A 12 0.96 20.10 -19.52
C LEU A 12 2.04 19.20 -18.91
N ILE A 13 2.62 18.29 -19.71
CA ILE A 13 3.68 17.39 -19.25
C ILE A 13 4.90 18.20 -18.79
N GLU A 14 5.32 19.19 -19.57
CA GLU A 14 6.47 20.03 -19.21
C GLU A 14 6.24 20.81 -17.93
N HIS A 15 5.03 21.36 -17.74
CA HIS A 15 4.73 22.23 -16.60
C HIS A 15 4.53 21.44 -15.30
N TYR A 16 3.78 20.33 -15.34
CA TYR A 16 3.38 19.61 -14.13
C TYR A 16 4.27 18.42 -13.78
N PHE A 17 4.86 17.75 -14.77
CA PHE A 17 5.52 16.46 -14.55
C PHE A 17 7.01 16.43 -14.87
N LYS A 18 7.53 17.42 -15.63
CA LYS A 18 8.97 17.51 -15.85
C LYS A 18 9.64 18.13 -14.62
N ALA A 19 10.57 17.39 -14.03
CA ALA A 19 11.41 17.84 -12.94
C ALA A 19 12.87 17.44 -13.20
N GLU A 20 13.82 18.12 -12.57
CA GLU A 20 15.19 17.63 -12.53
C GLU A 20 15.25 16.34 -11.73
N SER A 21 15.92 15.33 -12.27
CA SER A 21 16.12 14.06 -11.57
C SER A 21 17.03 14.26 -10.36
N TYR A 22 16.65 13.70 -9.23
CA TYR A 22 17.49 13.65 -8.02
C TYR A 22 18.46 12.47 -8.06
N ARG A 23 18.23 11.52 -8.99
CA ARG A 23 18.98 10.26 -9.08
C ARG A 23 20.02 10.34 -10.20
N GLY A 24 21.24 9.93 -9.89
CA GLY A 24 22.32 9.88 -10.88
C GLY A 24 22.21 8.69 -11.85
N ASP A 25 21.27 7.77 -11.63
CA ASP A 25 21.01 6.58 -12.47
C ASP A 25 19.89 6.81 -13.51
N VAL A 26 19.35 8.03 -13.61
CA VAL A 26 18.47 8.45 -14.70
C VAL A 26 19.31 9.17 -15.76
N ILE A 27 19.51 8.51 -16.90
CA ILE A 27 20.31 9.04 -18.02
C ILE A 27 19.44 9.89 -18.95
N VAL A 28 18.20 9.40 -19.22
CA VAL A 28 17.17 10.14 -19.98
C VAL A 28 15.87 10.02 -19.20
N GLY A 29 15.29 11.15 -18.82
CA GLY A 29 14.00 11.24 -18.10
C GLY A 29 12.88 11.76 -18.96
N VAL A 30 11.90 12.47 -18.34
CA VAL A 30 10.75 13.04 -19.03
C VAL A 30 11.18 14.03 -20.13
N GLY A 31 10.67 13.84 -21.35
CA GLY A 31 10.87 14.74 -22.50
C GLY A 31 11.47 14.10 -23.73
N ASP A 32 11.75 12.81 -23.72
CA ASP A 32 12.11 11.99 -24.87
C ASP A 32 11.07 10.88 -25.06
N ASP A 33 11.15 10.09 -26.16
CA ASP A 33 10.24 8.99 -26.45
C ASP A 33 10.24 7.86 -25.38
N GLY A 34 11.26 7.82 -24.55
CA GLY A 34 11.38 6.89 -23.44
C GLY A 34 12.45 7.29 -22.43
N ALA A 35 12.36 6.73 -21.24
CA ALA A 35 13.37 6.91 -20.21
C ALA A 35 14.51 5.90 -20.36
N VAL A 36 15.73 6.34 -20.05
CA VAL A 36 16.92 5.46 -19.96
C VAL A 36 17.44 5.52 -18.52
N THR A 37 17.43 4.38 -17.86
CA THR A 37 17.88 4.26 -16.46
C THR A 37 18.93 3.16 -16.31
N GLU A 38 19.81 3.28 -15.33
CA GLU A 38 20.84 2.29 -15.03
C GLU A 38 20.49 1.49 -13.75
N VAL A 39 20.29 0.17 -13.90
CA VAL A 39 20.19 -0.73 -12.75
C VAL A 39 21.58 -0.96 -12.18
N PRO A 40 21.81 -0.73 -10.86
CA PRO A 40 23.14 -0.94 -10.29
C PRO A 40 23.64 -2.39 -10.45
N GLU A 41 24.94 -2.57 -10.58
CA GLU A 41 25.57 -3.89 -10.66
C GLU A 41 25.16 -4.77 -9.46
N ASP A 42 24.97 -6.06 -9.67
CA ASP A 42 24.49 -7.02 -8.67
C ASP A 42 23.10 -6.73 -8.07
N HIS A 43 22.28 -5.92 -8.72
CA HIS A 43 20.89 -5.71 -8.35
C HIS A 43 19.90 -6.33 -9.35
N GLN A 44 18.67 -6.48 -8.92
CA GLN A 44 17.51 -6.88 -9.74
C GLN A 44 16.48 -5.77 -9.71
N LEU A 45 15.77 -5.63 -10.82
CA LEU A 45 14.65 -4.72 -10.97
C LEU A 45 13.37 -5.39 -10.50
N VAL A 46 12.59 -4.68 -9.69
CA VAL A 46 11.20 -5.00 -9.35
C VAL A 46 10.31 -3.97 -10.03
N THR A 47 9.26 -4.42 -10.69
CA THR A 47 8.28 -3.55 -11.34
C THR A 47 6.89 -3.89 -10.82
N VAL A 48 6.15 -2.88 -10.42
CA VAL A 48 4.77 -2.96 -9.92
C VAL A 48 3.91 -1.94 -10.67
N THR A 49 2.61 -2.17 -10.75
CA THR A 49 1.68 -1.26 -11.44
C THR A 49 0.32 -1.32 -10.81
N ASP A 50 -0.21 -0.15 -10.42
CA ASP A 50 -1.57 0.03 -9.95
C ASP A 50 -2.32 1.07 -10.74
N THR A 51 -3.63 0.87 -10.83
CA THR A 51 -4.56 1.79 -11.48
C THR A 51 -5.63 2.26 -10.50
N MET A 52 -5.83 3.56 -10.41
CA MET A 52 -6.89 4.18 -9.63
C MET A 52 -7.93 4.81 -10.57
N VAL A 53 -9.20 4.51 -10.33
CA VAL A 53 -10.34 4.99 -11.13
C VAL A 53 -11.28 5.77 -10.23
N GLU A 54 -11.74 6.96 -10.69
CA GLU A 54 -12.74 7.75 -9.98
C GLU A 54 -14.04 6.96 -9.80
N GLY A 55 -14.63 7.02 -8.62
CA GLY A 55 -15.85 6.28 -8.25
C GLY A 55 -15.62 4.81 -7.89
N VAL A 56 -14.37 4.32 -7.99
CA VAL A 56 -13.98 2.96 -7.58
C VAL A 56 -12.96 3.01 -6.43
N HIS A 57 -11.83 3.70 -6.63
CA HIS A 57 -10.72 3.76 -5.68
C HIS A 57 -10.68 5.09 -4.90
N PHE A 58 -11.36 6.11 -5.39
CA PHE A 58 -11.52 7.40 -4.73
C PHE A 58 -12.82 8.08 -5.17
N ASP A 59 -13.40 8.86 -4.28
CA ASP A 59 -14.60 9.66 -4.57
C ASP A 59 -14.20 10.95 -5.32
N LYS A 60 -15.14 11.50 -6.08
CA LYS A 60 -14.96 12.78 -6.82
C LYS A 60 -14.61 13.98 -5.94
N ASN A 61 -14.92 13.90 -4.63
CA ASN A 61 -14.60 14.96 -3.66
C ASN A 61 -13.26 14.74 -2.97
N THR A 62 -12.55 13.65 -3.29
CA THR A 62 -11.22 13.40 -2.73
C THR A 62 -10.26 14.49 -3.21
N PRO A 63 -9.51 15.15 -2.29
CA PRO A 63 -8.57 16.20 -2.67
C PRO A 63 -7.55 15.71 -3.71
N PRO A 64 -7.29 16.46 -4.80
CA PRO A 64 -6.36 16.02 -5.85
C PRO A 64 -4.95 15.70 -5.31
N ARG A 65 -4.48 16.47 -4.33
CA ARG A 65 -3.21 16.22 -3.64
C ARG A 65 -3.17 14.84 -2.95
N ALA A 66 -4.28 14.43 -2.32
CA ALA A 66 -4.41 13.12 -1.73
C ALA A 66 -4.40 12.00 -2.78
N ILE A 67 -5.05 12.23 -3.93
CA ILE A 67 -5.06 11.29 -5.06
C ILE A 67 -3.63 11.09 -5.58
N GLY A 68 -2.88 12.18 -5.81
CA GLY A 68 -1.49 12.12 -6.26
C GLY A 68 -0.58 11.39 -5.28
N HIS A 69 -0.73 11.66 -3.97
CA HIS A 69 0.01 10.95 -2.93
C HIS A 69 -0.33 9.44 -2.93
N LYS A 70 -1.62 9.12 -2.84
CA LYS A 70 -2.09 7.72 -2.73
C LYS A 70 -1.66 6.89 -3.93
N LEU A 71 -1.74 7.43 -5.15
CA LEU A 71 -1.33 6.75 -6.37
C LEU A 71 0.12 6.26 -6.33
N VAL A 72 1.02 7.07 -5.82
CA VAL A 72 2.42 6.66 -5.64
C VAL A 72 2.54 5.71 -4.45
N ALA A 73 1.90 6.03 -3.32
CA ALA A 73 2.01 5.27 -2.08
C ALA A 73 1.64 3.80 -2.24
N VAL A 74 0.55 3.49 -2.97
CA VAL A 74 0.09 2.11 -3.17
C VAL A 74 1.15 1.29 -3.92
N ASN A 75 1.73 1.84 -4.98
CA ASN A 75 2.83 1.19 -5.72
C ASN A 75 4.10 1.03 -4.87
N LEU A 76 4.44 2.03 -4.04
CA LEU A 76 5.58 1.91 -3.13
C LEU A 76 5.33 0.88 -2.02
N SER A 77 4.07 0.61 -1.66
CA SER A 77 3.68 -0.47 -0.75
C SER A 77 4.02 -1.84 -1.31
N ASP A 78 3.70 -2.09 -2.58
CA ASP A 78 4.10 -3.31 -3.30
C ASP A 78 5.63 -3.48 -3.35
N LEU A 79 6.36 -2.41 -3.69
CA LEU A 79 7.83 -2.44 -3.66
C LEU A 79 8.36 -2.76 -2.25
N ALA A 80 7.75 -2.20 -1.21
CA ALA A 80 8.09 -2.48 0.18
C ALA A 80 7.84 -3.95 0.54
N ALA A 81 6.69 -4.52 0.12
CA ALA A 81 6.37 -5.93 0.35
C ALA A 81 7.41 -6.86 -0.28
N MET A 82 8.00 -6.47 -1.42
CA MET A 82 9.07 -7.22 -2.05
C MET A 82 10.49 -6.91 -1.50
N GLY A 83 10.59 -5.94 -0.59
CA GLY A 83 11.87 -5.48 -0.02
C GLY A 83 12.70 -4.64 -0.99
N ALA A 84 12.10 -4.05 -2.03
CA ALA A 84 12.79 -3.21 -3.00
C ALA A 84 12.94 -1.77 -2.50
N ALA A 85 14.01 -1.11 -2.92
CA ALA A 85 14.19 0.34 -2.78
C ALA A 85 13.54 1.02 -3.99
N PRO A 86 12.55 1.93 -3.81
CA PRO A 86 11.99 2.71 -4.91
C PRO A 86 13.08 3.41 -5.71
N SER A 87 12.89 3.54 -7.01
CA SER A 87 13.89 4.19 -7.88
C SER A 87 13.23 5.05 -8.93
N TRP A 88 12.33 4.52 -9.74
CA TRP A 88 11.73 5.23 -10.85
C TRP A 88 10.24 4.94 -10.93
N GLY A 89 9.50 5.89 -11.52
CA GLY A 89 8.09 5.74 -11.80
C GLY A 89 7.68 6.31 -13.15
N SER A 90 6.60 5.80 -13.70
CA SER A 90 5.94 6.37 -14.87
C SER A 90 4.44 6.49 -14.63
N LEU A 91 3.84 7.59 -15.12
CA LEU A 91 2.44 7.95 -14.92
C LEU A 91 1.68 7.93 -16.24
N ALA A 92 0.67 7.06 -16.36
CA ALA A 92 -0.35 7.19 -17.40
C ALA A 92 -1.59 7.88 -16.81
N LEU A 93 -1.88 9.08 -17.32
CA LEU A 93 -2.90 9.99 -16.82
C LEU A 93 -4.03 10.15 -17.85
N THR A 94 -5.23 9.69 -17.55
CA THR A 94 -6.42 9.92 -18.35
C THR A 94 -7.30 10.94 -17.65
N LEU A 95 -7.59 12.07 -18.31
CA LEU A 95 -8.36 13.18 -17.78
C LEU A 95 -9.62 13.44 -18.59
N PRO A 96 -10.76 13.76 -17.97
CA PRO A 96 -11.97 14.20 -18.70
C PRO A 96 -11.82 15.57 -19.35
N ALA A 97 -11.07 16.46 -18.72
CA ALA A 97 -10.75 17.80 -19.15
C ALA A 97 -9.47 18.29 -18.46
N ILE A 98 -8.83 19.32 -19.01
CA ILE A 98 -7.72 20.01 -18.36
C ILE A 98 -8.30 20.98 -17.32
N ASP A 99 -7.96 20.76 -16.05
CA ASP A 99 -8.23 21.61 -14.90
C ASP A 99 -6.90 21.94 -14.24
N GLU A 100 -6.44 23.17 -14.36
CA GLU A 100 -5.11 23.61 -13.92
C GLU A 100 -4.98 23.55 -12.39
N ASP A 101 -6.04 23.91 -11.64
CA ASP A 101 -6.03 23.86 -10.17
C ASP A 101 -5.95 22.41 -9.68
N TRP A 102 -6.73 21.51 -10.30
CA TRP A 102 -6.70 20.09 -10.03
C TRP A 102 -5.31 19.48 -10.32
N LEU A 103 -4.74 19.80 -11.48
CA LEU A 103 -3.43 19.30 -11.91
C LEU A 103 -2.30 19.80 -11.01
N ASN A 104 -2.37 21.06 -10.57
CA ASN A 104 -1.39 21.62 -9.65
C ASN A 104 -1.37 20.85 -8.34
N ASP A 105 -2.53 20.71 -7.69
CA ASP A 105 -2.65 20.01 -6.41
C ASP A 105 -2.27 18.52 -6.55
N PHE A 106 -2.73 17.85 -7.61
CA PHE A 106 -2.40 16.45 -7.89
C PHE A 106 -0.89 16.25 -8.06
N SER A 107 -0.25 17.09 -8.90
CA SER A 107 1.19 16.98 -9.17
C SER A 107 2.04 17.30 -7.94
N GLU A 108 1.58 18.20 -7.06
CA GLU A 108 2.26 18.48 -5.79
C GLU A 108 2.22 17.25 -4.88
N GLY A 109 1.05 16.61 -4.70
CA GLY A 109 0.91 15.41 -3.89
C GLY A 109 1.78 14.25 -4.40
N LEU A 110 1.80 14.06 -5.72
CA LEU A 110 2.64 13.05 -6.37
C LEU A 110 4.14 13.34 -6.15
N LYS A 111 4.56 14.59 -6.37
CA LYS A 111 5.98 14.99 -6.24
C LYS A 111 6.48 14.88 -4.80
N GLU A 112 5.67 15.26 -3.82
CA GLU A 112 6.07 15.21 -2.41
C GLU A 112 6.44 13.80 -1.95
N ILE A 113 5.59 12.82 -2.21
CA ILE A 113 5.86 11.44 -1.83
C ILE A 113 6.99 10.83 -2.68
N SER A 114 7.01 11.12 -3.98
CA SER A 114 8.07 10.66 -4.88
C SER A 114 9.43 11.15 -4.43
N HIS A 115 9.53 12.43 -4.07
CA HIS A 115 10.75 13.03 -3.55
C HIS A 115 11.17 12.43 -2.20
N TYR A 116 10.21 12.24 -1.28
CA TYR A 116 10.48 11.66 0.04
C TYR A 116 11.10 10.26 -0.05
N TYR A 117 10.65 9.44 -1.02
CA TYR A 117 11.15 8.07 -1.22
C TYR A 117 12.20 7.96 -2.33
N GLU A 118 12.68 9.08 -2.88
CA GLU A 118 13.67 9.11 -3.96
C GLU A 118 13.24 8.28 -5.18
N CYS A 119 11.94 8.34 -5.52
CA CYS A 119 11.33 7.64 -6.66
C CYS A 119 11.07 8.65 -7.79
N ASP A 120 12.01 8.83 -8.71
CA ASP A 120 11.91 9.84 -9.76
C ASP A 120 10.85 9.47 -10.80
N LEU A 121 9.98 10.43 -11.15
CA LEU A 121 9.10 10.32 -12.30
C LEU A 121 9.92 10.45 -13.57
N VAL A 122 10.02 9.38 -14.36
CA VAL A 122 10.89 9.34 -15.55
C VAL A 122 10.13 9.33 -16.87
N GLY A 123 8.80 9.19 -16.84
CA GLY A 123 8.00 9.18 -18.07
C GLY A 123 6.52 8.95 -17.79
N GLY A 124 5.76 8.78 -18.85
CA GLY A 124 4.33 8.50 -18.77
C GLY A 124 3.59 8.86 -20.05
N ASP A 125 2.27 8.94 -19.93
CA ASP A 125 1.37 9.30 -21.01
C ASP A 125 0.23 10.17 -20.47
N THR A 126 -0.31 11.07 -21.28
CA THR A 126 -1.48 11.87 -20.91
C THR A 126 -2.50 11.81 -22.04
N THR A 127 -3.71 11.39 -21.72
CA THR A 127 -4.78 11.22 -22.70
C THR A 127 -6.12 11.72 -22.15
N ARG A 128 -7.14 11.81 -23.02
CA ARG A 128 -8.48 12.24 -22.65
C ARG A 128 -9.43 11.06 -22.49
N GLY A 129 -10.15 11.00 -21.36
CA GLY A 129 -11.16 9.98 -21.06
C GLY A 129 -11.71 10.13 -19.64
N PRO A 130 -12.41 9.13 -19.11
CA PRO A 130 -12.80 9.10 -17.70
C PRO A 130 -11.55 9.17 -16.79
N LEU A 131 -11.65 9.87 -15.67
CA LEU A 131 -10.49 10.05 -14.76
C LEU A 131 -9.95 8.70 -14.30
N THR A 132 -8.78 8.38 -14.82
CA THR A 132 -8.09 7.11 -14.56
C THR A 132 -6.58 7.39 -14.49
N LEU A 133 -5.95 6.87 -13.47
CA LEU A 133 -4.57 7.12 -13.11
C LEU A 133 -3.86 5.78 -12.98
N THR A 134 -2.84 5.54 -13.78
CA THR A 134 -2.00 4.34 -13.65
C THR A 134 -0.57 4.77 -13.37
N TYR A 135 -0.03 4.25 -12.29
CA TYR A 135 1.38 4.47 -11.96
C TYR A 135 2.13 3.14 -11.99
N THR A 136 3.24 3.13 -12.69
CA THR A 136 4.17 1.99 -12.68
C THR A 136 5.40 2.40 -11.91
N ALA A 137 5.63 1.80 -10.74
CA ALA A 137 6.83 2.02 -9.97
C ALA A 137 7.85 0.91 -10.22
N GLN A 138 9.10 1.32 -10.25
CA GLN A 138 10.26 0.44 -10.37
C GLN A 138 11.17 0.65 -9.16
N GLY A 139 11.67 -0.45 -8.62
CA GLY A 139 12.61 -0.43 -7.50
C GLY A 139 13.71 -1.44 -7.69
N VAL A 140 14.79 -1.25 -6.97
CA VAL A 140 15.96 -2.13 -7.04
C VAL A 140 16.20 -2.85 -5.71
N LEU A 141 16.74 -4.05 -5.79
CA LEU A 141 17.19 -4.82 -4.63
C LEU A 141 18.40 -5.67 -4.99
N PRO A 142 19.25 -6.04 -4.02
CA PRO A 142 20.38 -6.95 -4.27
C PRO A 142 19.89 -8.29 -4.81
N LYS A 143 20.64 -8.86 -5.75
CA LYS A 143 20.31 -10.15 -6.40
C LYS A 143 19.96 -11.24 -5.40
N GLY A 144 18.82 -11.91 -5.61
CA GLY A 144 18.38 -13.05 -4.80
C GLY A 144 17.82 -12.68 -3.43
N THR A 145 17.55 -11.39 -3.14
CA THR A 145 17.01 -10.95 -1.85
C THR A 145 15.54 -10.54 -1.88
N ALA A 146 14.87 -10.70 -3.02
CA ALA A 146 13.45 -10.40 -3.15
C ALA A 146 12.62 -11.24 -2.16
N ILE A 147 11.76 -10.57 -1.40
CA ILE A 147 10.80 -11.24 -0.53
C ILE A 147 9.58 -11.59 -1.39
N ARG A 148 9.15 -12.85 -1.32
CA ARG A 148 8.01 -13.33 -2.11
C ARG A 148 6.87 -13.71 -1.20
N ARG A 149 5.63 -13.45 -1.66
CA ARG A 149 4.43 -13.75 -0.86
C ARG A 149 4.15 -15.24 -0.67
N ASP A 150 4.70 -16.12 -1.52
CA ASP A 150 4.41 -17.55 -1.55
C ASP A 150 5.44 -18.43 -0.78
N GLN A 151 6.24 -17.84 0.12
CA GLN A 151 7.33 -18.53 0.80
C GLN A 151 7.09 -18.78 2.31
N ALA A 152 5.87 -18.54 2.81
CA ALA A 152 5.49 -18.84 4.19
C ALA A 152 5.67 -20.34 4.49
N LYS A 153 6.07 -20.65 5.72
CA LYS A 153 6.31 -22.03 6.20
C LYS A 153 5.53 -22.30 7.49
N ALA A 154 5.08 -23.52 7.64
CA ALA A 154 4.49 -23.95 8.91
C ALA A 154 5.49 -23.79 10.06
N GLY A 155 5.06 -23.14 11.12
CA GLY A 155 5.88 -22.74 12.26
C GLY A 155 6.36 -21.28 12.21
N ASP A 156 6.21 -20.57 11.09
CA ASP A 156 6.51 -19.15 11.03
C ASP A 156 5.54 -18.34 11.90
N TRP A 157 6.04 -17.27 12.49
CA TRP A 157 5.25 -16.26 13.19
C TRP A 157 4.74 -15.23 12.20
N LEU A 158 3.48 -14.84 12.34
CA LEU A 158 2.82 -13.86 11.50
C LEU A 158 2.85 -12.49 12.16
N TYR A 159 3.29 -11.49 11.42
CA TYR A 159 3.44 -10.09 11.88
C TYR A 159 2.73 -9.13 10.95
N VAL A 160 2.27 -8.01 11.51
CA VAL A 160 1.79 -6.85 10.77
C VAL A 160 2.56 -5.59 11.21
N SER A 161 2.78 -4.66 10.29
CA SER A 161 3.63 -3.48 10.52
C SER A 161 2.96 -2.34 11.27
N GLY A 162 1.62 -2.27 11.29
CA GLY A 162 0.88 -1.18 11.95
C GLY A 162 -0.61 -1.46 12.08
N SER A 163 -1.38 -0.42 12.44
CA SER A 163 -2.83 -0.51 12.69
C SER A 163 -3.60 -0.85 11.44
N LEU A 164 -4.64 -1.67 11.60
CA LEU A 164 -5.55 -2.12 10.55
C LEU A 164 -6.97 -1.58 10.77
N GLY A 165 -7.71 -1.42 9.66
CA GLY A 165 -9.12 -1.03 9.64
C GLY A 165 -9.37 0.47 9.69
N ASP A 166 -8.34 1.29 9.87
CA ASP A 166 -8.48 2.75 9.95
C ASP A 166 -9.00 3.36 8.63
N ALA A 167 -8.50 2.89 7.50
CA ALA A 167 -8.95 3.36 6.18
C ALA A 167 -10.41 2.96 5.90
N GLY A 168 -10.80 1.74 6.27
CA GLY A 168 -12.18 1.27 6.15
C GLY A 168 -13.15 2.08 7.02
N LEU A 169 -12.77 2.43 8.26
CA LEU A 169 -13.57 3.30 9.10
C LEU A 169 -13.68 4.71 8.52
N ALA A 170 -12.57 5.27 7.99
CA ALA A 170 -12.58 6.56 7.33
C ALA A 170 -13.58 6.60 6.17
N LEU A 171 -13.60 5.56 5.34
CA LEU A 171 -14.52 5.44 4.22
C LEU A 171 -15.98 5.46 4.68
N ARG A 172 -16.36 4.67 5.69
CA ARG A 172 -17.72 4.67 6.26
C ARG A 172 -18.13 6.02 6.84
N LEU A 173 -17.19 6.72 7.50
CA LEU A 173 -17.44 8.07 8.04
C LEU A 173 -17.66 9.10 6.93
N LEU A 174 -16.89 9.04 5.84
CA LEU A 174 -17.05 9.93 4.68
C LEU A 174 -18.34 9.66 3.91
N GLN A 175 -18.82 8.42 3.90
CA GLN A 175 -20.13 8.03 3.32
C GLN A 175 -21.32 8.46 4.20
N GLY A 176 -21.08 8.86 5.45
CA GLY A 176 -22.10 9.32 6.39
C GLY A 176 -22.79 8.18 7.15
N ASP A 177 -22.29 6.96 7.07
CA ASP A 177 -22.85 5.78 7.76
C ASP A 177 -22.62 5.82 9.27
N LEU A 178 -21.58 6.53 9.71
CA LEU A 178 -21.14 6.63 11.10
C LEU A 178 -20.76 8.05 11.46
N SER A 179 -20.57 8.31 12.76
CA SER A 179 -20.06 9.57 13.28
C SER A 179 -18.99 9.33 14.34
N THR A 180 -18.02 10.24 14.41
CA THR A 180 -16.93 10.20 15.40
C THR A 180 -16.51 11.61 15.82
N THR A 181 -15.53 11.75 16.71
CA THR A 181 -14.97 13.04 17.08
C THR A 181 -14.21 13.67 15.90
N HIS A 182 -14.17 15.01 15.82
CA HIS A 182 -13.43 15.71 14.76
C HIS A 182 -11.95 15.29 14.69
N ARG A 183 -11.32 15.07 15.85
CA ARG A 183 -9.91 14.63 15.92
C ARG A 183 -9.71 13.23 15.32
N HIS A 184 -10.60 12.29 15.64
CA HIS A 184 -10.53 10.94 15.09
C HIS A 184 -10.79 10.96 13.59
N LEU A 185 -11.82 11.68 13.13
CA LEU A 185 -12.12 11.82 11.70
C LEU A 185 -10.89 12.29 10.93
N GLN A 186 -10.22 13.35 11.37
CA GLN A 186 -9.03 13.85 10.69
C GLN A 186 -7.90 12.82 10.63
N THR A 187 -7.66 12.09 11.72
CA THR A 187 -6.64 11.03 11.79
C THR A 187 -6.96 9.90 10.80
N LEU A 188 -8.20 9.42 10.80
CA LEU A 188 -8.67 8.33 9.96
C LEU A 188 -8.66 8.72 8.48
N VAL A 189 -9.16 9.92 8.14
CA VAL A 189 -9.13 10.45 6.76
C VAL A 189 -7.69 10.59 6.26
N ASN A 190 -6.76 10.99 7.12
CA ASN A 190 -5.35 11.04 6.74
C ASN A 190 -4.79 9.63 6.46
N ARG A 191 -5.21 8.61 7.19
CA ARG A 191 -4.80 7.21 6.92
C ARG A 191 -5.30 6.71 5.56
N LEU A 192 -6.54 7.05 5.19
CA LEU A 192 -7.14 6.70 3.91
C LEU A 192 -6.51 7.46 2.73
N HIS A 193 -6.30 8.77 2.89
CA HIS A 193 -5.88 9.66 1.80
C HIS A 193 -4.36 9.73 1.62
N TYR A 194 -3.60 9.55 2.71
CA TYR A 194 -2.15 9.66 2.74
C TYR A 194 -1.51 8.43 3.39
N PRO A 195 -1.71 7.22 2.81
CA PRO A 195 -1.09 6.03 3.34
C PRO A 195 0.44 6.16 3.31
N THR A 196 1.10 5.55 4.30
CA THR A 196 2.55 5.59 4.45
C THR A 196 3.13 4.24 4.10
N PRO A 197 3.69 4.04 2.91
CA PRO A 197 4.28 2.78 2.50
C PRO A 197 5.47 2.42 3.40
N ARG A 198 5.56 1.16 3.80
CA ARG A 198 6.53 0.67 4.79
C ARG A 198 7.89 0.31 4.16
N VAL A 199 8.39 1.16 3.25
CA VAL A 199 9.61 0.92 2.44
C VAL A 199 10.82 0.57 3.31
N ALA A 200 11.10 1.37 4.34
CA ALA A 200 12.24 1.11 5.23
C ALA A 200 12.13 -0.25 5.92
N LEU A 201 10.95 -0.62 6.41
CA LEU A 201 10.72 -1.94 7.02
C LEU A 201 10.89 -3.05 5.97
N GLY A 202 10.29 -2.92 4.79
CA GLY A 202 10.44 -3.91 3.71
C GLY A 202 11.90 -4.22 3.40
N GLN A 203 12.74 -3.20 3.30
CA GLN A 203 14.18 -3.38 3.09
C GLN A 203 14.87 -4.10 4.26
N LEU A 204 14.49 -3.79 5.51
CA LEU A 204 15.01 -4.46 6.71
C LEU A 204 14.62 -5.94 6.78
N LEU A 205 13.48 -6.31 6.22
CA LEU A 205 12.96 -7.69 6.24
C LEU A 205 13.73 -8.63 5.31
N ARG A 206 14.57 -8.14 4.39
CA ARG A 206 15.39 -8.99 3.51
C ARG A 206 16.27 -9.96 4.29
N GLY A 207 16.14 -11.26 4.02
CA GLY A 207 16.86 -12.32 4.72
C GLY A 207 16.43 -12.52 6.19
N VAL A 208 15.33 -11.89 6.62
CA VAL A 208 14.71 -12.04 7.93
C VAL A 208 13.33 -12.67 7.80
N ALA A 209 12.46 -12.11 6.96
CA ALA A 209 11.15 -12.66 6.64
C ALA A 209 11.25 -13.80 5.61
N ASN A 210 10.39 -14.81 5.75
CA ASN A 210 10.22 -15.84 4.72
C ASN A 210 9.28 -15.35 3.62
N SER A 211 8.19 -14.68 3.96
CA SER A 211 7.24 -14.11 2.99
C SER A 211 6.71 -12.77 3.46
N CYS A 212 6.23 -11.96 2.51
CA CYS A 212 5.63 -10.67 2.76
C CYS A 212 4.62 -10.33 1.67
N ILE A 213 3.57 -9.61 2.04
CA ILE A 213 2.57 -8.97 1.19
C ILE A 213 2.16 -7.67 1.88
N ASP A 214 1.68 -6.67 1.16
CA ASP A 214 0.99 -5.55 1.78
C ASP A 214 -0.51 -5.83 1.94
N VAL A 215 -1.19 -5.06 2.78
CA VAL A 215 -2.62 -5.19 3.08
C VAL A 215 -3.38 -4.13 2.30
N SER A 216 -3.85 -4.50 1.12
CA SER A 216 -4.60 -3.64 0.19
C SER A 216 -6.09 -4.00 0.11
N ASP A 217 -6.42 -5.29 0.12
CA ASP A 217 -7.79 -5.81 0.02
C ASP A 217 -8.40 -6.20 1.38
N GLY A 218 -7.59 -6.19 2.43
CA GLY A 218 -7.94 -6.57 3.79
C GLY A 218 -7.14 -7.76 4.30
N LEU A 219 -6.89 -7.79 5.60
CA LEU A 219 -6.00 -8.76 6.23
C LEU A 219 -6.29 -10.21 5.82
N LEU A 220 -7.56 -10.65 5.88
CA LEU A 220 -7.93 -12.04 5.56
C LEU A 220 -7.79 -12.36 4.08
N ALA A 221 -8.09 -11.41 3.18
CA ALA A 221 -7.93 -11.57 1.75
C ALA A 221 -6.45 -11.73 1.39
N ASP A 222 -5.60 -10.79 1.84
CA ASP A 222 -4.17 -10.78 1.54
C ASP A 222 -3.44 -11.94 2.21
N LEU A 223 -3.85 -12.32 3.42
CA LEU A 223 -3.35 -13.52 4.10
C LEU A 223 -3.54 -14.79 3.27
N SER A 224 -4.66 -14.90 2.54
CA SER A 224 -4.92 -16.04 1.65
C SER A 224 -3.87 -16.17 0.54
N HIS A 225 -3.32 -15.04 0.09
CA HIS A 225 -2.26 -14.97 -0.91
C HIS A 225 -0.86 -15.22 -0.35
N LEU A 226 -0.69 -15.03 0.96
CA LEU A 226 0.56 -15.33 1.66
C LEU A 226 0.77 -16.84 1.84
N LEU A 227 -0.30 -17.62 1.88
CA LEU A 227 -0.23 -19.07 2.00
C LEU A 227 0.06 -19.72 0.64
N PRO A 228 1.09 -20.57 0.52
CA PRO A 228 1.37 -21.29 -0.73
C PRO A 228 0.16 -22.09 -1.23
N LYS A 229 -0.14 -21.95 -2.53
CA LYS A 229 -1.35 -22.55 -3.14
C LYS A 229 -1.46 -24.08 -2.96
N HIS A 230 -0.33 -24.77 -2.88
CA HIS A 230 -0.24 -26.22 -2.75
C HIS A 230 0.24 -26.67 -1.36
N GLY A 231 0.27 -25.76 -0.37
CA GLY A 231 0.68 -26.06 0.99
C GLY A 231 -0.52 -26.51 1.85
N GLN A 232 -0.29 -27.46 2.74
CA GLN A 232 -1.22 -27.84 3.81
C GLN A 232 -0.95 -26.93 5.02
N MET A 233 -1.32 -25.66 4.90
CA MET A 233 -1.03 -24.64 5.90
C MET A 233 -2.27 -23.80 6.18
N GLY A 234 -2.60 -23.65 7.45
CA GLY A 234 -3.59 -22.74 7.98
C GLY A 234 -2.92 -21.64 8.81
N VAL A 235 -3.72 -20.81 9.43
CA VAL A 235 -3.26 -19.71 10.27
C VAL A 235 -4.03 -19.69 11.58
N GLN A 236 -3.32 -19.45 12.67
CA GLN A 236 -3.89 -19.12 13.97
C GLN A 236 -3.68 -17.64 14.22
N LEU A 237 -4.77 -16.86 14.26
CA LEU A 237 -4.78 -15.44 14.59
C LEU A 237 -5.22 -15.22 16.03
N GLU A 238 -4.51 -14.32 16.72
CA GLU A 238 -4.82 -13.87 18.07
C GLU A 238 -5.35 -12.43 17.98
N LEU A 239 -6.69 -12.26 18.04
CA LEU A 239 -7.35 -10.96 17.82
C LEU A 239 -6.99 -9.91 18.88
N ASP A 240 -6.73 -10.33 20.11
CA ASP A 240 -6.24 -9.46 21.18
C ASP A 240 -4.84 -8.87 20.91
N LYS A 241 -4.14 -9.38 19.90
CA LYS A 241 -2.85 -8.86 19.43
C LYS A 241 -2.96 -8.00 18.17
N LEU A 242 -4.13 -7.92 17.54
CA LEU A 242 -4.29 -7.03 16.38
C LEU A 242 -4.05 -5.59 16.79
N PRO A 243 -3.17 -4.86 16.11
CA PRO A 243 -2.94 -3.45 16.40
C PRO A 243 -4.10 -2.60 15.88
N LEU A 244 -5.04 -2.28 16.77
CA LEU A 244 -6.15 -1.38 16.51
C LEU A 244 -5.79 0.03 16.97
N SER A 245 -6.16 1.03 16.19
CA SER A 245 -5.95 2.43 16.59
C SER A 245 -6.94 2.85 17.70
N LEU A 246 -6.56 3.87 18.46
CA LEU A 246 -7.47 4.46 19.44
C LEU A 246 -8.72 5.04 18.77
N ALA A 247 -8.58 5.60 17.57
CA ALA A 247 -9.69 6.13 16.79
C ALA A 247 -10.72 5.05 16.44
N LEU A 248 -10.24 3.87 16.06
CA LEU A 248 -11.09 2.71 15.74
C LEU A 248 -11.83 2.21 17.00
N THR A 249 -11.10 1.97 18.09
CA THR A 249 -11.65 1.38 19.33
C THR A 249 -12.53 2.34 20.15
N GLU A 250 -12.38 3.66 20.00
CA GLU A 250 -13.27 4.65 20.60
C GLU A 250 -14.51 4.96 19.74
N THR A 251 -14.51 4.60 18.47
CA THR A 251 -15.62 4.86 17.54
C THR A 251 -16.56 3.67 17.39
N LEU A 252 -16.02 2.44 17.43
CA LEU A 252 -16.74 1.20 17.21
C LEU A 252 -16.71 0.32 18.47
N ASP A 253 -17.68 -0.58 18.57
CA ASP A 253 -17.54 -1.71 19.48
C ASP A 253 -16.45 -2.67 18.99
N LEU A 254 -16.11 -3.66 19.83
CA LEU A 254 -14.97 -4.51 19.58
C LEU A 254 -15.18 -5.46 18.38
N ASP A 255 -16.38 -5.96 18.19
CA ASP A 255 -16.70 -6.88 17.09
C ASP A 255 -16.66 -6.15 15.74
N ASP A 256 -17.21 -4.95 15.66
CA ASP A 256 -17.13 -4.09 14.48
C ASP A 256 -15.69 -3.65 14.20
N ALA A 257 -14.90 -3.34 15.24
CA ALA A 257 -13.48 -2.98 15.10
C ALA A 257 -12.66 -4.15 14.55
N PHE A 258 -12.88 -5.38 15.05
CA PHE A 258 -12.24 -6.58 14.49
C PHE A 258 -12.70 -6.84 13.06
N SER A 259 -14.00 -6.70 12.79
CA SER A 259 -14.53 -6.88 11.43
C SER A 259 -13.82 -5.98 10.43
N LEU A 260 -13.68 -4.68 10.72
CA LEU A 260 -12.96 -3.75 9.85
C LEU A 260 -11.46 -4.08 9.74
N ALA A 261 -10.78 -4.35 10.84
CA ALA A 261 -9.36 -4.70 10.83
C ALA A 261 -9.04 -5.98 10.04
N LEU A 262 -9.99 -6.91 9.98
CA LEU A 262 -9.84 -8.18 9.27
C LEU A 262 -10.22 -8.10 7.79
N THR A 263 -11.17 -7.25 7.42
CA THR A 263 -11.81 -7.30 6.10
C THR A 263 -11.72 -6.01 5.28
N ALA A 264 -11.45 -4.87 5.90
CA ALA A 264 -11.30 -3.62 5.15
C ALA A 264 -9.93 -3.53 4.51
N GLY A 265 -9.89 -3.00 3.29
CA GLY A 265 -8.66 -2.71 2.57
C GLY A 265 -8.13 -1.30 2.81
N ASP A 266 -7.21 -0.89 1.96
CA ASP A 266 -6.60 0.45 1.92
C ASP A 266 -5.67 0.78 3.11
N ASP A 267 -5.25 -0.21 3.91
CA ASP A 267 -4.36 0.02 5.05
C ASP A 267 -2.89 0.18 4.66
N TYR A 268 -2.43 -0.51 3.59
CA TYR A 268 -1.06 -0.49 3.07
C TYR A 268 0.01 -0.73 4.14
N GLU A 269 -0.32 -1.60 5.10
CA GLU A 269 0.62 -2.16 6.06
C GLU A 269 1.24 -3.45 5.49
N LEU A 270 2.42 -3.84 5.98
CA LEU A 270 3.04 -5.11 5.58
C LEU A 270 2.57 -6.24 6.48
N LEU A 271 2.09 -7.32 5.87
CA LEU A 271 1.81 -8.60 6.49
C LEU A 271 2.92 -9.58 6.10
N PHE A 272 3.65 -10.13 7.08
CA PHE A 272 4.82 -10.94 6.78
C PHE A 272 5.05 -12.08 7.78
N THR A 273 5.80 -13.09 7.35
CA THR A 273 6.10 -14.26 8.19
C THR A 273 7.58 -14.32 8.53
N VAL A 274 7.88 -14.68 9.78
CA VAL A 274 9.24 -14.77 10.30
C VAL A 274 9.47 -16.12 10.97
N PRO A 275 10.50 -16.90 10.58
CA PRO A 275 10.82 -18.14 11.24
C PRO A 275 11.36 -17.88 12.66
N GLU A 276 11.15 -18.85 13.58
CA GLU A 276 11.52 -18.72 14.99
C GLU A 276 12.96 -18.23 15.19
N GLN A 277 13.92 -18.75 14.42
CA GLN A 277 15.34 -18.37 14.57
C GLN A 277 15.64 -16.92 14.20
N ASN A 278 14.75 -16.25 13.45
CA ASN A 278 14.95 -14.86 13.01
C ASN A 278 14.22 -13.82 13.89
N ARG A 279 13.41 -14.24 14.88
CA ARG A 279 12.62 -13.32 15.73
C ARG A 279 13.51 -12.30 16.46
N GLY A 280 14.56 -12.76 17.12
CA GLY A 280 15.49 -11.86 17.81
C GLY A 280 16.20 -10.89 16.86
N ARG A 281 16.47 -11.33 15.61
CA ARG A 281 17.00 -10.45 14.57
C ARG A 281 15.97 -9.40 14.16
N LEU A 282 14.70 -9.79 13.98
CA LEU A 282 13.62 -8.83 13.70
C LEU A 282 13.53 -7.76 14.79
N GLU A 283 13.48 -8.15 16.07
CA GLU A 283 13.43 -7.22 17.21
C GLU A 283 14.61 -6.23 17.20
N THR A 284 15.80 -6.73 16.87
CA THR A 284 17.01 -5.88 16.81
C THR A 284 16.91 -4.85 15.68
N ILE A 285 16.60 -5.26 14.45
CA ILE A 285 16.59 -4.36 13.28
C ILE A 285 15.43 -3.37 13.31
N THR A 286 14.33 -3.69 14.00
CA THR A 286 13.17 -2.81 14.13
C THR A 286 13.17 -1.99 15.43
N SER A 287 14.17 -2.13 16.28
CA SER A 287 14.23 -1.47 17.60
C SER A 287 14.12 0.06 17.54
N HIS A 288 14.64 0.67 16.47
CA HIS A 288 14.64 2.12 16.23
C HIS A 288 13.38 2.63 15.54
N LEU A 289 12.51 1.76 15.04
CA LEU A 289 11.27 2.18 14.39
C LEU A 289 10.26 2.67 15.43
N LYS A 290 9.56 3.76 15.10
CA LYS A 290 8.49 4.30 15.93
C LYS A 290 7.35 3.29 16.07
N ASP A 291 6.90 2.78 14.92
CA ASP A 291 5.87 1.76 14.83
C ASP A 291 6.55 0.41 14.62
N LYS A 292 6.55 -0.41 15.67
CA LYS A 292 7.16 -1.73 15.63
C LYS A 292 6.17 -2.75 15.10
N PRO A 293 6.62 -3.72 14.28
CA PRO A 293 5.77 -4.82 13.86
C PRO A 293 5.22 -5.61 15.05
N VAL A 294 3.96 -5.98 14.97
CA VAL A 294 3.24 -6.74 15.99
C VAL A 294 3.05 -8.19 15.53
N CYS A 295 3.39 -9.15 16.39
CA CYS A 295 3.09 -10.55 16.15
C CYS A 295 1.60 -10.80 16.43
N ILE A 296 0.86 -11.21 15.39
CA ILE A 296 -0.60 -11.40 15.45
C ILE A 296 -1.02 -12.86 15.34
N GLY A 297 -0.08 -13.79 15.17
CA GLY A 297 -0.44 -15.18 15.01
C GLY A 297 0.69 -16.07 14.52
N ARG A 298 0.33 -17.22 14.00
CA ARG A 298 1.28 -18.25 13.55
C ARG A 298 0.76 -19.05 12.36
N ILE A 299 1.66 -19.41 11.45
CA ILE A 299 1.40 -20.35 10.36
C ILE A 299 1.48 -21.77 10.93
N VAL A 300 0.45 -22.57 10.71
CA VAL A 300 0.36 -23.95 11.22
C VAL A 300 0.21 -24.96 10.07
N LYS A 301 0.50 -26.22 10.35
CA LYS A 301 0.12 -27.30 9.42
C LYS A 301 -1.38 -27.52 9.54
N ASP A 302 -2.07 -27.43 8.43
CA ASP A 302 -3.50 -27.67 8.35
C ASP A 302 -3.90 -28.10 6.93
N GLU A 303 -4.49 -29.29 6.81
CA GLU A 303 -4.94 -29.84 5.53
C GLU A 303 -6.15 -29.09 4.96
N GLN A 304 -6.95 -28.48 5.80
CA GLN A 304 -8.16 -27.73 5.43
C GLN A 304 -7.83 -26.26 5.09
N ARG A 305 -6.60 -25.82 5.42
CA ARG A 305 -6.12 -24.45 5.17
C ARG A 305 -6.99 -23.37 5.85
N GLU A 306 -7.49 -23.67 7.04
CA GLU A 306 -8.36 -22.77 7.79
C GLU A 306 -7.58 -21.63 8.44
N VAL A 307 -8.27 -20.48 8.55
CA VAL A 307 -7.87 -19.39 9.41
C VAL A 307 -8.69 -19.50 10.69
N THR A 308 -8.05 -19.93 11.76
CA THR A 308 -8.67 -19.98 13.10
C THR A 308 -8.35 -18.69 13.85
N MET A 309 -9.35 -18.14 14.53
CA MET A 309 -9.23 -16.90 15.28
C MET A 309 -9.57 -17.11 16.75
N THR A 310 -8.78 -16.50 17.63
CA THR A 310 -9.03 -16.53 19.07
C THR A 310 -9.05 -15.12 19.64
N TYR A 311 -9.91 -14.90 20.63
CA TYR A 311 -9.92 -13.69 21.45
C TYR A 311 -9.90 -14.11 22.93
N GLN A 312 -8.92 -13.62 23.68
CA GLN A 312 -8.66 -14.01 25.08
C GLN A 312 -8.57 -15.54 25.30
N GLY A 313 -8.05 -16.25 24.30
CA GLY A 313 -7.89 -17.71 24.33
C GLY A 313 -9.13 -18.51 23.93
N GLU A 314 -10.28 -17.87 23.76
CA GLU A 314 -11.51 -18.51 23.30
C GLU A 314 -11.66 -18.41 21.79
N HIS A 315 -12.27 -19.41 21.17
CA HIS A 315 -12.52 -19.42 19.72
C HIS A 315 -13.47 -18.26 19.34
N TRP A 316 -13.08 -17.46 18.36
CA TRP A 316 -13.87 -16.35 17.85
C TRP A 316 -14.25 -16.58 16.40
N GLN A 317 -15.48 -16.25 16.01
CA GLN A 317 -15.97 -16.38 14.64
C GLN A 317 -16.52 -15.05 14.15
N LEU A 318 -16.13 -14.67 12.96
CA LEU A 318 -16.76 -13.56 12.26
C LEU A 318 -18.15 -14.00 11.80
N LEU A 319 -19.18 -13.25 12.17
CA LEU A 319 -20.53 -13.44 11.65
C LEU A 319 -20.64 -12.65 10.33
N ASP A 320 -21.02 -13.30 9.22
CA ASP A 320 -21.22 -12.73 7.90
C ASP A 320 -19.98 -12.09 7.24
N ILE A 321 -18.99 -12.89 6.87
CA ILE A 321 -17.77 -12.43 6.21
C ILE A 321 -18.01 -12.16 4.72
N LYS A 322 -17.91 -10.88 4.29
CA LYS A 322 -17.41 -10.55 2.94
C LYS A 322 -15.88 -10.53 3.03
N LEU A 323 -15.22 -11.54 2.47
CA LEU A 323 -13.76 -11.59 2.39
C LEU A 323 -13.25 -10.56 1.37
N GLY A 324 -12.72 -9.45 1.88
CA GLY A 324 -11.97 -8.47 1.08
C GLY A 324 -12.73 -7.78 -0.06
N TYR A 325 -12.05 -6.84 -0.70
CA TYR A 325 -12.56 -6.16 -1.90
C TYR A 325 -12.32 -7.03 -3.15
N ASN A 326 -13.29 -7.13 -4.06
CA ASN A 326 -13.14 -7.83 -5.33
C ASN A 326 -13.80 -7.03 -6.45
N HIS A 327 -12.98 -6.54 -7.39
CA HIS A 327 -13.42 -5.73 -8.54
C HIS A 327 -14.50 -6.39 -9.41
N PHE A 328 -14.55 -7.71 -9.46
CA PHE A 328 -15.46 -8.50 -10.29
C PHE A 328 -16.39 -9.39 -9.46
N GLY A 329 -16.40 -9.22 -8.13
CA GLY A 329 -17.31 -9.93 -7.23
C GLY A 329 -18.74 -9.46 -7.42
N THR A 330 -19.69 -10.38 -7.43
CA THR A 330 -21.12 -10.03 -7.32
C THR A 330 -21.37 -9.50 -5.92
N SER A 331 -21.77 -8.23 -5.81
CA SER A 331 -22.20 -7.55 -4.57
C SER A 331 -23.37 -8.27 -3.89
#